data_bf54fa80bf034c4be69b68f50f1cc5ac
#
_entry.id   bf54fa80bf034c4be69b68f50f1cc5ac
#
_cell.length_a   1.000
_cell.length_b   1.000
_cell.length_c   1.000
_cell.angle_alpha   90.00
_cell.angle_beta   90.00
_cell.angle_gamma   90.00
#
_symmetry.space_group_name_H-M   'P 1'
#
loop_
_entity.id
_entity.type
_entity.pdbx_description
1 polymer ?
#
loop_
_entity_poly.entity_id
_entity_poly.type
_entity_poly.pdbx_seq_one_letter_code
_entity_poly.pdbx_strand_id
1 'polypeptide(L)'
;DKVSVNSSALKNPQLIAEAADKFGSQCVVAAIDAKRMEDGSWHAFVAGGRKDTGIDAVEWAAKAWGLGAGEILLTSMDADGTKQGFDLDLLNAVIARVNIPVIASGGCGSLAHFSEVFEKTGADAALAASLFHYKELTVGQVKEHLRSRNIPVRI
;
A
#
# COMPACT_ATOMS: atom_id res chain seq x y z
N ASP A 1 -12.15 -13.05 5.13
CA ASP A 1 -12.36 -12.32 3.89
C ASP A 1 -12.29 -10.83 4.14
N LYS A 2 -11.87 -10.06 3.13
CA LYS A 2 -11.68 -8.62 3.24
C LYS A 2 -12.36 -7.88 2.10
N VAL A 3 -12.75 -6.64 2.36
CA VAL A 3 -13.37 -5.73 1.39
C VAL A 3 -12.39 -4.59 1.14
N SER A 4 -12.08 -4.35 -0.13
CA SER A 4 -11.23 -3.23 -0.53
C SER A 4 -12.06 -2.10 -1.09
N VAL A 5 -11.78 -0.87 -0.66
CA VAL A 5 -12.42 0.34 -1.16
C VAL A 5 -11.38 1.32 -1.68
N ASN A 6 -11.66 1.95 -2.81
CA ASN A 6 -10.75 2.91 -3.44
C ASN A 6 -11.54 4.15 -3.92
N SER A 7 -11.84 4.22 -5.23
CA SER A 7 -12.47 5.40 -5.85
C SER A 7 -13.81 5.78 -5.22
N SER A 8 -14.62 4.79 -4.89
CA SER A 8 -15.93 5.04 -4.28
C SER A 8 -15.81 5.71 -2.92
N ALA A 9 -14.81 5.32 -2.13
CA ALA A 9 -14.58 5.90 -0.80
C ALA A 9 -14.07 7.35 -0.90
N LEU A 10 -13.31 7.70 -1.93
CA LEU A 10 -12.87 9.08 -2.14
C LEU A 10 -14.05 10.00 -2.47
N LYS A 11 -15.06 9.50 -3.17
CA LYS A 11 -16.30 10.23 -3.46
C LYS A 11 -17.24 10.27 -2.26
N ASN A 12 -17.30 9.20 -1.48
CA ASN A 12 -18.15 9.05 -0.31
C ASN A 12 -17.38 8.35 0.82
N PRO A 13 -16.63 9.12 1.63
CA PRO A 13 -15.83 8.55 2.72
C PRO A 13 -16.63 7.73 3.73
N GLN A 14 -17.93 8.01 3.88
CA GLN A 14 -18.79 7.25 4.79
C GLN A 14 -18.90 5.77 4.44
N LEU A 15 -18.57 5.38 3.21
CA LEU A 15 -18.53 3.96 2.83
C LEU A 15 -17.56 3.16 3.70
N ILE A 16 -16.45 3.78 4.12
CA ILE A 16 -15.48 3.12 5.01
C ILE A 16 -16.12 2.87 6.37
N ALA A 17 -16.77 3.89 6.93
CA ALA A 17 -17.44 3.78 8.23
C ALA A 17 -18.58 2.74 8.20
N GLU A 18 -19.37 2.73 7.15
CA GLU A 18 -20.46 1.77 6.96
C GLU A 18 -19.94 0.34 6.85
N ALA A 19 -18.88 0.13 6.06
CA ALA A 19 -18.26 -1.19 5.90
C ALA A 19 -17.63 -1.66 7.20
N ALA A 20 -16.95 -0.77 7.92
CA ALA A 20 -16.35 -1.10 9.22
C ALA A 20 -17.40 -1.46 10.27
N ASP A 21 -18.51 -0.76 10.28
CA ASP A 21 -19.64 -1.03 11.18
C ASP A 21 -20.30 -2.38 10.87
N LYS A 22 -20.46 -2.69 9.59
CA LYS A 22 -21.13 -3.91 9.14
C LYS A 22 -20.26 -5.16 9.24
N PHE A 23 -18.97 -5.06 8.87
CA PHE A 23 -18.06 -6.21 8.73
C PHE A 23 -16.93 -6.24 9.75
N GLY A 24 -16.72 -5.16 10.49
CA GLY A 24 -15.57 -4.98 11.37
C GLY A 24 -14.41 -4.30 10.64
N SER A 25 -13.69 -3.45 11.35
CA SER A 25 -12.54 -2.70 10.78
C SER A 25 -11.48 -3.62 10.17
N GLN A 26 -11.21 -4.75 10.79
CA GLN A 26 -10.22 -5.72 10.31
C GLN A 26 -10.56 -6.27 8.90
N CYS A 27 -11.79 -6.13 8.44
CA CYS A 27 -12.22 -6.57 7.12
C CYS A 27 -12.14 -5.48 6.06
N VAL A 28 -11.85 -4.23 6.42
CA VAL A 28 -11.88 -3.09 5.50
C VAL A 28 -10.46 -2.67 5.14
N VAL A 29 -10.14 -2.75 3.84
CA VAL A 29 -8.87 -2.30 3.28
C VAL A 29 -9.11 -1.04 2.46
N ALA A 30 -8.44 0.06 2.81
CA ALA A 30 -8.45 1.27 1.98
C ALA A 30 -7.30 1.16 0.98
N ALA A 31 -7.64 1.04 -0.30
CA ALA A 31 -6.66 1.03 -1.39
C ALA A 31 -6.43 2.45 -1.87
N ILE A 32 -5.17 2.88 -1.91
CA ILE A 32 -4.78 4.24 -2.29
C ILE A 32 -3.73 4.17 -3.38
N ASP A 33 -4.03 4.77 -4.53
CA ASP A 33 -3.06 5.00 -5.59
C ASP A 33 -2.53 6.42 -5.43
N ALA A 34 -1.24 6.55 -5.15
CA ALA A 34 -0.62 7.84 -4.84
C ALA A 34 0.44 8.21 -5.86
N LYS A 35 0.44 9.46 -6.28
CA LYS A 35 1.43 10.02 -7.19
C LYS A 35 2.06 11.27 -6.58
N ARG A 36 3.38 11.38 -6.69
CA ARG A 36 4.12 12.53 -6.19
C ARG A 36 3.88 13.74 -7.07
N MET A 37 3.61 14.87 -6.44
CA MET A 37 3.38 16.14 -7.10
C MET A 37 4.65 16.99 -7.08
N GLU A 38 4.67 18.07 -7.87
CA GLU A 38 5.83 18.96 -8.01
C GLU A 38 6.25 19.60 -6.67
N ASP A 39 5.29 19.84 -5.78
CA ASP A 39 5.55 20.42 -4.46
C ASP A 39 6.12 19.43 -3.44
N GLY A 40 6.31 18.16 -3.83
CA GLY A 40 6.82 17.09 -2.98
C GLY A 40 5.76 16.35 -2.18
N SER A 41 4.50 16.74 -2.24
CA SER A 41 3.38 16.00 -1.66
C SER A 41 2.94 14.87 -2.59
N TRP A 42 2.02 14.02 -2.10
CA TRP A 42 1.39 12.98 -2.91
C TRP A 42 -0.10 13.23 -2.97
N HIS A 43 -0.68 13.09 -4.16
CA HIS A 43 -2.14 13.09 -4.32
C HIS A 43 -2.68 11.69 -4.53
N ALA A 44 -3.89 11.45 -4.03
CA ALA A 44 -4.63 10.23 -4.30
C ALA A 44 -5.26 10.33 -5.71
N PHE A 45 -5.07 9.27 -6.49
CA PHE A 45 -5.62 9.15 -7.84
C PHE A 45 -6.73 8.11 -7.87
N VAL A 46 -7.66 8.24 -8.82
CA VAL A 46 -8.78 7.32 -9.04
C VAL A 46 -8.84 6.92 -10.52
N ALA A 47 -9.79 6.06 -10.86
CA ALA A 47 -10.04 5.60 -12.23
C ALA A 47 -8.80 4.95 -12.87
N GLY A 48 -8.13 4.06 -12.12
CA GLY A 48 -6.94 3.38 -12.61
C GLY A 48 -5.74 4.31 -12.80
N GLY A 49 -5.64 5.34 -11.97
CA GLY A 49 -4.55 6.30 -12.03
C GLY A 49 -4.73 7.42 -13.05
N ARG A 50 -5.92 7.52 -13.65
CA ARG A 50 -6.16 8.52 -14.71
C ARG A 50 -6.61 9.88 -14.19
N LYS A 51 -7.13 9.94 -12.99
CA LYS A 51 -7.71 11.17 -12.45
C LYS A 51 -7.09 11.55 -11.11
N ASP A 52 -6.46 12.73 -11.06
CA ASP A 52 -6.00 13.36 -9.83
C ASP A 52 -7.22 13.91 -9.07
N THR A 53 -7.37 13.47 -7.82
CA THR A 53 -8.46 13.95 -6.97
C THR A 53 -8.15 15.29 -6.30
N GLY A 54 -6.91 15.74 -6.33
CA GLY A 54 -6.45 16.90 -5.56
C GLY A 54 -6.35 16.65 -4.06
N ILE A 55 -6.65 15.44 -3.60
CA ILE A 55 -6.64 15.07 -2.18
C ILE A 55 -5.24 14.55 -1.83
N ASP A 56 -4.65 15.09 -0.74
CA ASP A 56 -3.37 14.61 -0.22
C ASP A 56 -3.51 13.13 0.21
N ALA A 57 -2.65 12.26 -0.34
CA ALA A 57 -2.75 10.83 -0.10
C ALA A 57 -2.43 10.45 1.35
N VAL A 58 -1.51 11.16 2.00
CA VAL A 58 -1.13 10.91 3.40
C VAL A 58 -2.28 11.31 4.32
N GLU A 59 -2.88 12.47 4.09
CA GLU A 59 -4.06 12.93 4.85
C GLU A 59 -5.26 12.01 4.61
N TRP A 60 -5.45 11.54 3.38
CA TRP A 60 -6.50 10.59 3.05
C TRP A 60 -6.32 9.27 3.81
N ALA A 61 -5.09 8.76 3.88
CA ALA A 61 -4.81 7.54 4.65
C ALA A 61 -5.17 7.71 6.12
N ALA A 62 -4.80 8.85 6.73
CA ALA A 62 -5.15 9.16 8.11
C ALA A 62 -6.66 9.24 8.32
N LYS A 63 -7.38 9.86 7.38
CA LYS A 63 -8.84 9.96 7.41
C LYS A 63 -9.50 8.58 7.27
N ALA A 64 -9.01 7.75 6.35
CA ALA A 64 -9.53 6.40 6.15
C ALA A 64 -9.38 5.56 7.43
N TRP A 65 -8.24 5.66 8.10
CA TRP A 65 -8.05 5.03 9.40
C TRP A 65 -9.05 5.54 10.43
N GLY A 66 -9.22 6.85 10.53
CA GLY A 66 -10.19 7.48 11.44
C GLY A 66 -11.64 7.05 11.19
N LEU A 67 -11.98 6.69 9.95
CA LEU A 67 -13.31 6.20 9.56
C LEU A 67 -13.50 4.69 9.80
N GLY A 68 -12.44 3.97 10.16
CA GLY A 68 -12.53 2.56 10.52
C GLY A 68 -11.84 1.59 9.58
N ALA A 69 -11.03 2.06 8.62
CA ALA A 69 -10.22 1.15 7.82
C ALA A 69 -9.25 0.39 8.71
N GLY A 70 -9.09 -0.91 8.49
CA GLY A 70 -8.21 -1.77 9.26
C GLY A 70 -6.87 -2.03 8.60
N GLU A 71 -6.73 -1.73 7.32
CA GLU A 71 -5.48 -1.84 6.56
C GLU A 71 -5.45 -0.79 5.44
N ILE A 72 -4.24 -0.40 5.05
CA ILE A 72 -4.01 0.45 3.88
C ILE A 72 -3.23 -0.34 2.83
N LEU A 73 -3.76 -0.46 1.62
CA LEU A 73 -3.01 -0.94 0.46
C LEU A 73 -2.54 0.29 -0.32
N LEU A 74 -1.25 0.58 -0.23
CA LEU A 74 -0.67 1.80 -0.77
C LEU A 74 0.17 1.51 -2.00
N THR A 75 -0.28 1.98 -3.15
CA THR A 75 0.43 1.83 -4.42
C THR A 75 1.08 3.15 -4.82
N SER A 76 2.39 3.13 -5.02
CA SER A 76 3.10 4.25 -5.62
C SER A 76 2.95 4.18 -7.14
N MET A 77 2.30 5.16 -7.72
CA MET A 77 2.16 5.26 -9.18
C MET A 77 3.50 5.60 -9.84
N ASP A 78 4.35 6.35 -9.15
CA ASP A 78 5.68 6.72 -9.65
C ASP A 78 6.61 5.50 -9.76
N ALA A 79 6.51 4.59 -8.79
CA ALA A 79 7.36 3.41 -8.73
C ALA A 79 6.79 2.22 -9.50
N ASP A 80 5.45 2.15 -9.65
CA ASP A 80 4.78 1.01 -10.25
C ASP A 80 5.25 0.77 -11.69
N GLY A 81 5.63 -0.48 -11.98
CA GLY A 81 6.14 -0.88 -13.28
C GLY A 81 7.61 -0.55 -13.54
N THR A 82 8.28 0.19 -12.68
CA THR A 82 9.68 0.60 -12.87
C THR A 82 10.68 -0.49 -12.51
N LYS A 83 10.33 -1.40 -11.60
CA LYS A 83 11.24 -2.39 -11.02
C LYS A 83 12.46 -1.77 -10.32
N GLN A 84 12.36 -0.52 -9.90
CA GLN A 84 13.46 0.22 -9.26
C GLN A 84 13.40 0.18 -7.73
N GLY A 85 12.42 -0.50 -7.16
CA GLY A 85 12.20 -0.60 -5.72
C GLY A 85 10.89 0.04 -5.30
N PHE A 86 10.45 -0.29 -4.09
CA PHE A 86 9.27 0.34 -3.49
C PHE A 86 9.54 1.81 -3.17
N ASP A 87 8.49 2.61 -3.12
CA ASP A 87 8.56 4.03 -2.77
C ASP A 87 8.65 4.18 -1.24
N LEU A 88 9.87 4.17 -0.72
CA LEU A 88 10.12 4.19 0.72
C LEU A 88 9.66 5.50 1.37
N ASP A 89 9.82 6.63 0.69
CA ASP A 89 9.41 7.93 1.21
C ASP A 89 7.90 8.01 1.41
N LEU A 90 7.13 7.57 0.41
CA LEU A 90 5.68 7.53 0.49
C LEU A 90 5.22 6.61 1.62
N LEU A 91 5.79 5.41 1.70
CA LEU A 91 5.47 4.43 2.73
C LEU A 91 5.73 4.98 4.12
N ASN A 92 6.90 5.57 4.34
CA ASN A 92 7.24 6.16 5.64
C ASN A 92 6.32 7.32 5.99
N ALA A 93 5.95 8.15 5.04
CA ALA A 93 5.03 9.28 5.27
C ALA A 93 3.65 8.78 5.74
N VAL A 94 3.11 7.75 5.11
CA VAL A 94 1.81 7.18 5.49
C VAL A 94 1.91 6.41 6.81
N ILE A 95 2.92 5.59 6.99
CA ILE A 95 3.11 4.78 8.21
C ILE A 95 3.25 5.67 9.45
N ALA A 96 3.85 6.85 9.30
CA ALA A 96 3.97 7.82 10.40
C ALA A 96 2.61 8.41 10.83
N ARG A 97 1.59 8.34 9.99
CA ARG A 97 0.28 8.97 10.23
C ARG A 97 -0.82 7.99 10.62
N VAL A 98 -0.62 6.69 10.48
CA VAL A 98 -1.64 5.68 10.78
C VAL A 98 -1.10 4.63 11.74
N ASN A 99 -1.99 4.01 12.50
CA ASN A 99 -1.65 2.94 13.44
C ASN A 99 -2.30 1.60 13.02
N ILE A 100 -2.40 1.37 11.73
CA ILE A 100 -2.91 0.14 11.13
C ILE A 100 -1.89 -0.39 10.12
N PRO A 101 -1.96 -1.69 9.76
CA PRO A 101 -1.05 -2.25 8.77
C PRO A 101 -1.07 -1.53 7.43
N VAL A 102 0.10 -1.34 6.85
CA VAL A 102 0.28 -0.76 5.51
C VAL A 102 0.93 -1.81 4.62
N ILE A 103 0.30 -2.08 3.49
CA ILE A 103 0.78 -3.02 2.49
C ILE A 103 1.44 -2.21 1.38
N ALA A 104 2.74 -2.45 1.15
CA ALA A 104 3.50 -1.76 0.12
C ALA A 104 3.20 -2.36 -1.26
N SER A 105 2.95 -1.50 -2.25
CA SER A 105 2.69 -1.90 -3.63
C SER A 105 3.33 -0.93 -4.61
N GLY A 106 3.84 -1.48 -5.71
CA GLY A 106 4.45 -0.71 -6.80
C GLY A 106 5.96 -0.58 -6.68
N GLY A 107 6.68 -1.07 -7.70
CA GLY A 107 8.11 -0.86 -7.87
C GLY A 107 9.01 -2.04 -7.56
N CYS A 108 8.52 -3.14 -7.04
CA CYS A 108 9.34 -4.29 -6.71
C CYS A 108 9.92 -4.93 -7.98
N GLY A 109 11.24 -5.09 -8.03
CA GLY A 109 11.95 -5.69 -9.15
C GLY A 109 12.94 -6.79 -8.77
N SER A 110 13.17 -7.03 -7.48
CA SER A 110 14.14 -8.03 -7.03
C SER A 110 13.86 -8.48 -5.60
N LEU A 111 14.56 -9.55 -5.18
CA LEU A 111 14.53 -10.03 -3.79
C LEU A 111 14.99 -8.94 -2.81
N ALA A 112 16.02 -8.19 -3.18
CA ALA A 112 16.56 -7.12 -2.34
C ALA A 112 15.50 -6.04 -2.04
N HIS A 113 14.60 -5.76 -2.95
CA HIS A 113 13.54 -4.78 -2.74
C HIS A 113 12.56 -5.21 -1.64
N PHE A 114 12.27 -6.51 -1.53
CA PHE A 114 11.44 -7.02 -0.44
C PHE A 114 12.12 -6.85 0.92
N SER A 115 13.38 -7.21 1.06
CA SER A 115 14.09 -7.02 2.33
C SER A 115 14.24 -5.53 2.66
N GLU A 116 14.55 -4.71 1.66
CA GLU A 116 14.67 -3.27 1.84
C GLU A 116 13.40 -2.63 2.39
N VAL A 117 12.24 -2.96 1.84
CA VAL A 117 10.97 -2.35 2.29
C VAL A 117 10.66 -2.69 3.74
N PHE A 118 10.93 -3.91 4.17
CA PHE A 118 10.69 -4.32 5.55
C PHE A 118 11.74 -3.80 6.52
N GLU A 119 12.99 -3.65 6.08
CA GLU A 119 14.08 -3.14 6.92
C GLU A 119 14.05 -1.62 7.07
N LYS A 120 13.62 -0.89 6.03
CA LYS A 120 13.66 0.58 6.00
C LYS A 120 12.33 1.27 6.24
N THR A 121 11.24 0.52 6.29
CA THR A 121 9.90 1.04 6.60
C THR A 121 9.23 0.16 7.64
N GLY A 122 8.11 0.63 8.18
CA GLY A 122 7.25 -0.16 9.05
C GLY A 122 6.16 -0.94 8.30
N ALA A 123 6.33 -1.18 6.99
CA ALA A 123 5.34 -1.92 6.21
C ALA A 123 5.16 -3.33 6.75
N ASP A 124 3.90 -3.79 6.80
CA ASP A 124 3.53 -5.10 7.34
C ASP A 124 3.45 -6.18 6.28
N ALA A 125 3.29 -5.78 5.01
CA ALA A 125 3.24 -6.69 3.88
C ALA A 125 3.71 -5.97 2.61
N ALA A 126 4.04 -6.74 1.59
CA ALA A 126 4.47 -6.22 0.31
C ALA A 126 3.84 -7.03 -0.83
N LEU A 127 3.44 -6.33 -1.87
CA LEU A 127 2.80 -6.90 -3.05
C LEU A 127 3.67 -6.64 -4.28
N ALA A 128 3.86 -7.66 -5.10
CA ALA A 128 4.69 -7.57 -6.30
C ALA A 128 4.05 -8.36 -7.44
N ALA A 129 3.13 -7.74 -8.15
CA ALA A 129 2.34 -8.41 -9.17
C ALA A 129 3.18 -8.87 -10.36
N SER A 130 3.99 -7.99 -10.94
CA SER A 130 4.74 -8.28 -12.17
C SER A 130 5.72 -9.43 -12.02
N LEU A 131 6.49 -9.46 -10.92
CA LEU A 131 7.49 -10.50 -10.69
C LEU A 131 6.88 -11.90 -10.62
N PHE A 132 5.75 -12.03 -9.94
CA PHE A 132 5.06 -13.32 -9.81
C PHE A 132 4.28 -13.67 -11.07
N HIS A 133 3.66 -12.68 -11.69
CA HIS A 133 2.90 -12.88 -12.92
C HIS A 133 3.78 -13.38 -14.07
N TYR A 134 4.97 -12.79 -14.25
CA TYR A 134 5.92 -13.22 -15.27
C TYR A 134 6.88 -14.32 -14.81
N LYS A 135 6.64 -14.89 -13.63
CA LYS A 135 7.41 -16.02 -13.08
C LYS A 135 8.91 -15.72 -12.91
N GLU A 136 9.27 -14.45 -12.72
CA GLU A 136 10.65 -14.05 -12.45
C GLU A 136 11.10 -14.52 -11.06
N LEU A 137 10.17 -14.53 -10.09
CA LEU A 137 10.39 -15.02 -8.74
C LEU A 137 9.18 -15.81 -8.25
N THR A 138 9.41 -16.74 -7.33
CA THR A 138 8.33 -17.43 -6.62
C THR A 138 8.15 -16.85 -5.22
N VAL A 139 6.96 -17.00 -4.66
CA VAL A 139 6.67 -16.60 -3.27
C VAL A 139 7.62 -17.31 -2.29
N GLY A 140 7.92 -18.59 -2.56
CA GLY A 140 8.87 -19.35 -1.74
C GLY A 140 10.26 -18.76 -1.72
N GLN A 141 10.77 -18.32 -2.88
CA GLN A 141 12.08 -17.66 -2.98
C GLN A 141 12.13 -16.37 -2.17
N VAL A 142 11.06 -15.57 -2.23
CA VAL A 142 10.96 -14.32 -1.45
C VAL A 142 10.97 -14.63 0.04
N LYS A 143 10.16 -15.58 0.49
CA LYS A 143 10.09 -15.96 1.91
C LYS A 143 11.42 -16.47 2.43
N GLU A 144 12.12 -17.29 1.65
CA GLU A 144 13.44 -17.80 2.02
C GLU A 144 14.47 -16.68 2.13
N HIS A 145 14.46 -15.74 1.18
CA HIS A 145 15.33 -14.56 1.24
C HIS A 145 15.07 -13.73 2.51
N LEU A 146 13.81 -13.46 2.82
CA LEU A 146 13.43 -12.70 4.02
C LEU A 146 13.86 -13.41 5.30
N ARG A 147 13.70 -14.72 5.37
CA ARG A 147 14.18 -15.53 6.51
C ARG A 147 15.70 -15.43 6.67
N SER A 148 16.45 -15.47 5.58
CA SER A 148 17.90 -15.33 5.61
C SER A 148 18.35 -13.97 6.17
N ARG A 149 17.48 -12.97 6.11
CA ARG A 149 17.70 -11.63 6.64
C ARG A 149 17.08 -11.43 8.02
N ASN A 150 16.61 -12.49 8.66
CA ASN A 150 15.93 -12.45 9.97
C ASN A 150 14.63 -11.61 9.97
N ILE A 151 13.98 -11.52 8.82
CA ILE A 151 12.68 -10.86 8.71
C ILE A 151 11.58 -11.92 8.88
N PRO A 152 10.65 -11.75 9.84
CA PRO A 152 9.59 -12.72 10.07
C PRO A 152 8.69 -12.90 8.86
N VAL A 153 8.40 -14.14 8.49
CA VAL A 153 7.50 -14.47 7.39
C VAL A 153 6.58 -15.62 7.77
N ARG A 154 5.39 -15.60 7.20
CA ARG A 154 4.45 -16.72 7.33
C ARG A 154 4.76 -17.76 6.25
N ILE A 155 5.04 -18.96 6.70
CA ILE A 155 5.37 -20.09 5.81
C ILE A 155 4.12 -20.90 5.46
#